data_112b267e30a59950c60178440775e0b8
#
_entry.id   112b267e30a59950c60178440775e0b8
#
_cell.length_a   1.000
_cell.length_b   1.000
_cell.length_c   1.000
_cell.angle_alpha   90.00
_cell.angle_beta   90.00
_cell.angle_gamma   90.00
#
_symmetry.space_group_name_H-M   'P 1'
#
loop_
_entity.id
_entity.type
_entity.pdbx_description
1 polymer ?
#
loop_
_entity_poly.entity_id
_entity_poly.type
_entity_poly.pdbx_seq_one_letter_code
_entity_poly.pdbx_strand_id
1 'polypeptide(L)'
;MSSSTLRIEERAALVRSGKRLQYFTILWNSLEALVAVASGVMAGSISLVSFGFDSIIEVTSGAAVLWRMHLDQPEQREQAERVSLQIVSVCFIALAAYIVVESIKSLYEHEQPSRSITGIVLAVVSLVVMPLLSRAKQRVGKRLNSKAMRADATQTAFCTYLSAILLFGLAANWLLHWWWADSAAALAMVPLVAREGIECIREKACC
;
A
#
# COMPACT_ATOMS: atom_id res chain seq x y z
N MET A 1 11.75 -26.77 31.85
CA MET A 1 11.08 -25.56 31.30
C MET A 1 9.64 -25.92 31.04
N SER A 2 8.68 -25.20 31.67
CA SER A 2 7.25 -25.49 31.56
C SER A 2 6.72 -25.16 30.15
N SER A 3 5.75 -25.92 29.64
CA SER A 3 5.14 -25.68 28.32
C SER A 3 4.50 -24.28 28.18
N SER A 4 4.19 -23.64 29.31
CA SER A 4 3.70 -22.25 29.38
C SER A 4 4.77 -21.21 29.10
N THR A 5 5.99 -21.40 29.60
CA THR A 5 7.13 -20.49 29.35
C THR A 5 7.57 -20.52 27.88
N LEU A 6 7.59 -21.69 27.25
CA LEU A 6 7.90 -21.83 25.81
C LEU A 6 6.87 -21.10 24.93
N ARG A 7 5.58 -21.15 25.27
CA ARG A 7 4.54 -20.41 24.54
C ARG A 7 4.66 -18.89 24.68
N ILE A 8 5.07 -18.41 25.87
CA ILE A 8 5.28 -16.97 26.11
C ILE A 8 6.47 -16.46 25.30
N GLU A 9 7.57 -17.20 25.30
CA GLU A 9 8.77 -16.83 24.52
C GLU A 9 8.52 -16.85 23.00
N GLU A 10 7.80 -17.87 22.51
CA GLU A 10 7.40 -17.96 21.10
C GLU A 10 6.51 -16.77 20.69
N ARG A 11 5.53 -16.42 21.51
CA ARG A 11 4.67 -15.26 21.25
C ARG A 11 5.47 -13.95 21.25
N ALA A 12 6.39 -13.77 22.19
CA ALA A 12 7.26 -12.59 22.25
C ALA A 12 8.16 -12.48 21.00
N ALA A 13 8.67 -13.60 20.50
CA ALA A 13 9.46 -13.66 19.27
C ALA A 13 8.60 -13.26 18.03
N LEU A 14 7.37 -13.73 17.95
CA LEU A 14 6.43 -13.37 16.88
C LEU A 14 6.08 -11.89 16.92
N VAL A 15 5.87 -11.29 18.09
CA VAL A 15 5.61 -9.84 18.24
C VAL A 15 6.83 -9.05 17.78
N ARG A 16 8.05 -9.44 18.17
CA ARG A 16 9.27 -8.79 17.68
C ARG A 16 9.41 -8.89 16.16
N SER A 17 9.11 -10.07 15.59
CA SER A 17 9.11 -10.23 14.12
C SER A 17 8.08 -9.33 13.45
N GLY A 18 6.86 -9.23 13.99
CA GLY A 18 5.83 -8.34 13.51
C GLY A 18 6.27 -6.86 13.51
N LYS A 19 6.84 -6.40 14.63
CA LYS A 19 7.38 -5.03 14.72
C LYS A 19 8.48 -4.76 13.68
N ARG A 20 9.41 -5.71 13.47
CA ARG A 20 10.46 -5.58 12.44
C ARG A 20 9.87 -5.46 11.03
N LEU A 21 8.86 -6.27 10.71
CA LEU A 21 8.17 -6.19 9.43
C LEU A 21 7.50 -4.83 9.23
N GLN A 22 6.87 -4.26 10.27
CA GLN A 22 6.26 -2.93 10.19
C GLN A 22 7.30 -1.82 10.00
N TYR A 23 8.41 -1.85 10.73
CA TYR A 23 9.49 -0.89 10.53
C TYR A 23 10.06 -0.97 9.11
N PHE A 24 10.24 -2.19 8.58
CA PHE A 24 10.69 -2.37 7.20
C PHE A 24 9.66 -1.83 6.20
N THR A 25 8.36 -2.10 6.41
CA THR A 25 7.27 -1.56 5.58
C THR A 25 7.30 -0.04 5.54
N ILE A 26 7.36 0.60 6.71
CA ILE A 26 7.36 2.07 6.81
C ILE A 26 8.57 2.65 6.09
N LEU A 27 9.76 2.10 6.32
CA LEU A 27 10.98 2.57 5.66
C LEU A 27 10.91 2.38 4.15
N TRP A 28 10.55 1.18 3.70
CA TRP A 28 10.45 0.85 2.27
C TRP A 28 9.44 1.75 1.57
N ASN A 29 8.21 1.81 2.07
CA ASN A 29 7.15 2.61 1.44
C ASN A 29 7.42 4.12 1.52
N SER A 30 8.14 4.60 2.54
CA SER A 30 8.56 6.01 2.59
C SER A 30 9.55 6.34 1.47
N LEU A 31 10.52 5.46 1.21
CA LEU A 31 11.47 5.62 0.10
C LEU A 31 10.75 5.48 -1.25
N GLU A 32 9.86 4.50 -1.37
CA GLU A 32 9.05 4.26 -2.55
C GLU A 32 8.16 5.46 -2.88
N ALA A 33 7.45 6.00 -1.90
CA ALA A 33 6.62 7.21 -2.05
C ALA A 33 7.43 8.41 -2.53
N LEU A 34 8.58 8.66 -1.89
CA LEU A 34 9.45 9.79 -2.27
C LEU A 34 9.92 9.65 -3.72
N VAL A 35 10.42 8.49 -4.10
CA VAL A 35 10.94 8.24 -5.45
C VAL A 35 9.80 8.25 -6.48
N ALA A 36 8.66 7.61 -6.17
CA ALA A 36 7.52 7.52 -7.08
C ALA A 36 6.89 8.91 -7.33
N VAL A 37 6.61 9.68 -6.28
CA VAL A 37 6.02 11.02 -6.42
C VAL A 37 6.97 11.95 -7.15
N ALA A 38 8.24 12.01 -6.75
CA ALA A 38 9.23 12.87 -7.42
C ALA A 38 9.39 12.52 -8.90
N SER A 39 9.60 11.23 -9.22
CA SER A 39 9.75 10.78 -10.59
C SER A 39 8.45 10.92 -11.40
N GLY A 40 7.30 10.71 -10.78
CA GLY A 40 6.00 10.84 -11.42
C GLY A 40 5.68 12.28 -11.79
N VAL A 41 5.91 13.23 -10.88
CA VAL A 41 5.75 14.66 -11.17
C VAL A 41 6.70 15.11 -12.27
N MET A 42 7.97 14.69 -12.22
CA MET A 42 8.97 15.03 -13.27
C MET A 42 8.60 14.44 -14.63
N ALA A 43 7.98 13.27 -14.66
CA ALA A 43 7.59 12.59 -15.90
C ALA A 43 6.17 12.97 -16.39
N GLY A 44 5.37 13.66 -15.59
CA GLY A 44 3.93 13.86 -15.86
C GLY A 44 3.13 12.54 -15.84
N SER A 45 3.59 11.54 -15.08
CA SER A 45 2.96 10.21 -15.02
C SER A 45 1.97 10.14 -13.85
N ILE A 46 0.68 10.07 -14.17
CA ILE A 46 -0.40 9.99 -13.18
C ILE A 46 -0.35 8.64 -12.46
N SER A 47 -0.10 7.56 -13.18
CA SER A 47 0.00 6.22 -12.58
C SER A 47 1.13 6.15 -11.55
N LEU A 48 2.28 6.75 -11.84
CA LEU A 48 3.44 6.75 -10.94
C LEU A 48 3.22 7.63 -9.70
N VAL A 49 2.61 8.82 -9.86
CA VAL A 49 2.23 9.69 -8.73
C VAL A 49 1.20 8.98 -7.85
N SER A 50 0.19 8.36 -8.45
CA SER A 50 -0.86 7.63 -7.72
C SER A 50 -0.29 6.45 -6.92
N PHE A 51 0.65 5.72 -7.50
CA PHE A 51 1.38 4.65 -6.83
C PHE A 51 2.19 5.17 -5.63
N GLY A 52 2.82 6.34 -5.76
CA GLY A 52 3.52 6.99 -4.64
C GLY A 52 2.58 7.40 -3.51
N PHE A 53 1.37 7.89 -3.81
CA PHE A 53 0.36 8.18 -2.80
C PHE A 53 -0.17 6.91 -2.12
N ASP A 54 -0.34 5.81 -2.84
CA ASP A 54 -0.67 4.51 -2.26
C ASP A 54 0.39 4.07 -1.23
N SER A 55 1.67 4.24 -1.56
CA SER A 55 2.78 3.96 -0.63
C SER A 55 2.72 4.83 0.64
N ILE A 56 2.29 6.10 0.55
CA ILE A 56 2.05 6.96 1.73
C ILE A 56 0.91 6.41 2.60
N ILE A 57 -0.16 5.94 1.96
CA ILE A 57 -1.29 5.32 2.68
C ILE A 57 -0.83 4.04 3.39
N GLU A 58 0.01 3.24 2.75
CA GLU A 58 0.58 2.03 3.37
C GLU A 58 1.50 2.35 4.56
N VAL A 59 2.29 3.44 4.50
CA VAL A 59 3.06 3.95 5.65
C VAL A 59 2.13 4.27 6.82
N THR A 60 1.01 4.95 6.54
CA THR A 60 0.03 5.32 7.56
C THR A 60 -0.59 4.08 8.20
N SER A 61 -0.97 3.08 7.41
CA SER A 61 -1.50 1.81 7.88
C SER A 61 -0.48 1.04 8.72
N GLY A 62 0.75 0.92 8.22
CA GLY A 62 1.85 0.26 8.92
C GLY A 62 2.19 0.92 10.27
N ALA A 63 2.18 2.26 10.31
CA ALA A 63 2.37 3.04 11.54
C ALA A 63 1.25 2.79 12.56
N ALA A 64 0.00 2.68 12.09
CA ALA A 64 -1.15 2.38 12.92
C ALA A 64 -1.06 0.97 13.55
N VAL A 65 -0.70 -0.04 12.75
CA VAL A 65 -0.49 -1.40 13.26
C VAL A 65 0.66 -1.43 14.27
N LEU A 66 1.75 -0.71 14.00
CA LEU A 66 2.89 -0.58 14.91
C LEU A 66 2.48 0.09 16.22
N TRP A 67 1.72 1.19 16.15
CA TRP A 67 1.17 1.87 17.31
C TRP A 67 0.29 0.94 18.15
N ARG A 68 -0.65 0.24 17.52
CA ARG A 68 -1.49 -0.77 18.17
C ARG A 68 -0.67 -1.86 18.89
N MET A 69 0.48 -2.26 18.33
CA MET A 69 1.37 -3.27 18.94
C MET A 69 2.14 -2.76 20.17
N HIS A 70 2.12 -1.46 20.43
CA HIS A 70 2.72 -0.84 21.62
C HIS A 70 1.70 -0.53 22.72
N LEU A 71 0.39 -0.61 22.43
CA LEU A 71 -0.64 -0.39 23.42
C LEU A 71 -0.89 -1.66 24.24
N ASP A 72 -1.01 -1.51 25.56
CA ASP A 72 -1.24 -2.63 26.47
C ASP A 72 -2.72 -2.89 26.70
N GLN A 73 -3.56 -1.84 26.72
CA GLN A 73 -4.99 -1.92 26.99
C GLN A 73 -5.82 -2.30 25.76
N PRO A 74 -6.73 -3.28 25.84
CA PRO A 74 -7.55 -3.72 24.71
C PRO A 74 -8.40 -2.59 24.09
N GLU A 75 -8.99 -1.72 24.92
CA GLU A 75 -9.87 -0.61 24.51
C GLU A 75 -9.09 0.42 23.68
N GLN A 76 -7.89 0.77 24.12
CA GLN A 76 -7.01 1.69 23.36
C GLN A 76 -6.59 1.11 22.00
N ARG A 77 -6.36 -0.21 21.93
CA ARG A 77 -6.06 -0.92 20.68
C ARG A 77 -7.22 -0.84 19.71
N GLU A 78 -8.44 -1.02 20.19
CA GLU A 78 -9.64 -0.99 19.34
C GLU A 78 -9.90 0.44 18.81
N GLN A 79 -9.75 1.44 19.67
CA GLN A 79 -9.88 2.84 19.25
C GLN A 79 -8.82 3.25 18.23
N ALA A 80 -7.56 2.87 18.43
CA ALA A 80 -6.48 3.11 17.48
C ALA A 80 -6.76 2.46 16.12
N GLU A 81 -7.27 1.23 16.11
CA GLU A 81 -7.64 0.50 14.89
C GLU A 81 -8.76 1.22 14.14
N ARG A 82 -9.82 1.64 14.82
CA ARG A 82 -10.95 2.37 14.21
C ARG A 82 -10.51 3.70 13.59
N VAL A 83 -9.74 4.51 14.31
CA VAL A 83 -9.26 5.81 13.82
C VAL A 83 -8.37 5.60 12.59
N SER A 84 -7.47 4.62 12.64
CA SER A 84 -6.57 4.32 11.53
C SER A 84 -7.32 3.89 10.27
N LEU A 85 -8.31 2.99 10.41
CA LEU A 85 -9.16 2.57 9.29
C LEU A 85 -9.96 3.74 8.69
N GLN A 86 -10.36 4.73 9.51
CA GLN A 86 -11.05 5.93 8.99
C GLN A 86 -10.13 6.77 8.13
N ILE A 87 -8.94 7.06 8.62
CA ILE A 87 -7.95 7.87 7.89
C ILE A 87 -7.61 7.18 6.57
N VAL A 88 -7.26 5.90 6.62
CA VAL A 88 -6.91 5.10 5.44
C VAL A 88 -8.05 5.07 4.41
N SER A 89 -9.29 4.85 4.86
CA SER A 89 -10.47 4.84 3.97
C SER A 89 -10.66 6.17 3.24
N VAL A 90 -10.57 7.29 3.97
CA VAL A 90 -10.72 8.63 3.38
C VAL A 90 -9.60 8.89 2.37
N CYS A 91 -8.36 8.52 2.71
CA CYS A 91 -7.22 8.65 1.81
C CYS A 91 -7.40 7.85 0.51
N PHE A 92 -7.88 6.62 0.58
CA PHE A 92 -8.14 5.81 -0.62
C PHE A 92 -9.26 6.38 -1.50
N ILE A 93 -10.33 6.88 -0.91
CA ILE A 93 -11.42 7.50 -1.68
C ILE A 93 -10.95 8.79 -2.35
N ALA A 94 -10.18 9.62 -1.63
CA ALA A 94 -9.59 10.84 -2.17
C ALA A 94 -8.60 10.51 -3.30
N LEU A 95 -7.76 9.47 -3.14
CA LEU A 95 -6.84 8.99 -4.17
C LEU A 95 -7.59 8.50 -5.41
N ALA A 96 -8.64 7.70 -5.24
CA ALA A 96 -9.45 7.24 -6.36
C ALA A 96 -10.07 8.41 -7.15
N ALA A 97 -10.62 9.41 -6.45
CA ALA A 97 -11.16 10.62 -7.06
C ALA A 97 -10.08 11.42 -7.81
N TYR A 98 -8.90 11.60 -7.20
CA TYR A 98 -7.74 12.25 -7.83
C TYR A 98 -7.35 11.54 -9.14
N ILE A 99 -7.18 10.21 -9.10
CA ILE A 99 -6.81 9.42 -10.28
C ILE A 99 -7.83 9.62 -11.42
N VAL A 100 -9.14 9.56 -11.13
CA VAL A 100 -10.19 9.73 -12.14
C VAL A 100 -10.10 11.11 -12.78
N VAL A 101 -10.04 12.17 -11.98
CA VAL A 101 -10.03 13.54 -12.47
C VAL A 101 -8.80 13.81 -13.33
N GLU A 102 -7.61 13.48 -12.83
CA GLU A 102 -6.35 13.75 -13.56
C GLU A 102 -6.21 12.87 -14.79
N SER A 103 -6.64 11.60 -14.74
CA SER A 103 -6.58 10.73 -15.92
C SER A 103 -7.52 11.19 -17.04
N ILE A 104 -8.74 11.62 -16.69
CA ILE A 104 -9.69 12.15 -17.68
C ILE A 104 -9.15 13.44 -18.29
N LYS A 105 -8.59 14.34 -17.46
CA LYS A 105 -7.97 15.58 -17.93
C LYS A 105 -6.82 15.30 -18.89
N SER A 106 -5.88 14.45 -18.51
CA SER A 106 -4.73 14.06 -19.33
C SER A 106 -5.14 13.43 -20.67
N LEU A 107 -6.17 12.57 -20.67
CA LEU A 107 -6.72 12.00 -21.90
C LEU A 107 -7.37 13.08 -22.79
N TYR A 108 -8.05 14.06 -22.21
CA TYR A 108 -8.68 15.15 -22.95
C TYR A 108 -7.64 16.12 -23.54
N GLU A 109 -6.62 16.46 -22.77
CA GLU A 109 -5.52 17.38 -23.17
C GLU A 109 -4.46 16.69 -24.04
N HIS A 110 -4.54 15.36 -24.25
CA HIS A 110 -3.57 14.54 -24.98
C HIS A 110 -2.14 14.66 -24.40
N GLU A 111 -2.05 14.79 -23.08
CA GLU A 111 -0.77 14.87 -22.39
C GLU A 111 0.04 13.59 -22.58
N GLN A 112 1.32 13.75 -22.96
CA GLN A 112 2.24 12.63 -23.10
C GLN A 112 3.22 12.63 -21.93
N PRO A 113 3.09 11.67 -20.99
CA PRO A 113 4.08 11.54 -19.94
C PRO A 113 5.45 11.17 -20.53
N SER A 114 6.49 11.77 -19.99
CA SER A 114 7.86 11.45 -20.40
C SER A 114 8.27 10.07 -19.84
N ARG A 115 9.28 9.47 -20.47
CA ARG A 115 9.77 8.14 -20.07
C ARG A 115 10.43 8.20 -18.69
N SER A 116 9.97 7.36 -17.78
CA SER A 116 10.53 7.25 -16.43
C SER A 116 11.20 5.89 -16.21
N ILE A 117 12.52 5.84 -16.45
CA ILE A 117 13.30 4.63 -16.12
C ILE A 117 13.27 4.36 -14.62
N THR A 118 13.35 5.40 -13.82
CA THR A 118 13.25 5.31 -12.35
C THR A 118 11.93 4.66 -11.92
N GLY A 119 10.80 5.07 -12.54
CA GLY A 119 9.49 4.48 -12.28
C GLY A 119 9.43 2.99 -12.66
N ILE A 120 9.99 2.61 -13.81
CA ILE A 120 10.05 1.21 -14.24
C ILE A 120 10.86 0.36 -13.25
N VAL A 121 12.06 0.83 -12.88
CA VAL A 121 12.91 0.11 -11.91
C VAL A 121 12.19 -0.02 -10.56
N LEU A 122 11.57 1.05 -10.09
CA LEU A 122 10.81 1.05 -8.85
C LEU A 122 9.67 0.03 -8.91
N ALA A 123 8.86 0.03 -9.97
CA ALA A 123 7.75 -0.90 -10.15
C ALA A 123 8.21 -2.37 -10.18
N VAL A 124 9.33 -2.67 -10.86
CA VAL A 124 9.92 -4.02 -10.88
C VAL A 124 10.37 -4.45 -9.49
N VAL A 125 11.06 -3.57 -8.75
CA VAL A 125 11.52 -3.91 -7.39
C VAL A 125 10.34 -4.11 -6.45
N SER A 126 9.31 -3.25 -6.51
CA SER A 126 8.10 -3.38 -5.71
C SER A 126 7.32 -4.65 -6.05
N LEU A 127 7.25 -5.03 -7.31
CA LEU A 127 6.61 -6.28 -7.75
C LEU A 127 7.27 -7.53 -7.12
N VAL A 128 8.53 -7.44 -6.71
CA VAL A 128 9.23 -8.52 -6.00
C VAL A 128 9.10 -8.37 -4.47
N VAL A 129 9.32 -7.16 -3.95
CA VAL A 129 9.37 -6.89 -2.51
C VAL A 129 7.99 -7.03 -1.87
N MET A 130 6.93 -6.47 -2.48
CA MET A 130 5.59 -6.44 -1.89
C MET A 130 4.97 -7.82 -1.66
N PRO A 131 5.00 -8.78 -2.59
CA PRO A 131 4.44 -10.11 -2.33
C PRO A 131 5.23 -10.89 -1.27
N LEU A 132 6.54 -10.68 -1.16
CA LEU A 132 7.35 -11.30 -0.10
C LEU A 132 6.98 -10.74 1.27
N LEU A 133 6.86 -9.41 1.35
CA LEU A 133 6.49 -8.70 2.56
C LEU A 133 5.06 -9.06 3.01
N SER A 134 4.09 -9.04 2.11
CA SER A 134 2.71 -9.45 2.37
C SER A 134 2.63 -10.88 2.91
N ARG A 135 3.31 -11.83 2.30
CA ARG A 135 3.35 -13.22 2.78
C ARG A 135 3.97 -13.34 4.18
N ALA A 136 5.03 -12.57 4.45
CA ALA A 136 5.66 -12.56 5.77
C ALA A 136 4.72 -11.99 6.84
N LYS A 137 4.08 -10.83 6.57
CA LYS A 137 3.05 -10.22 7.43
C LYS A 137 1.88 -11.18 7.69
N GLN A 138 1.37 -11.83 6.63
CA GLN A 138 0.26 -12.77 6.73
C GLN A 138 0.58 -13.98 7.62
N ARG A 139 1.79 -14.53 7.52
CA ARG A 139 2.25 -15.63 8.40
C ARG A 139 2.28 -15.21 9.86
N VAL A 140 2.86 -14.05 10.16
CA VAL A 140 2.93 -13.50 11.52
C VAL A 140 1.53 -13.17 12.04
N GLY A 141 0.68 -12.52 11.23
CA GLY A 141 -0.69 -12.18 11.57
C GLY A 141 -1.55 -13.40 11.91
N LYS A 142 -1.42 -14.50 11.16
CA LYS A 142 -2.09 -15.77 11.44
C LYS A 142 -1.63 -16.38 12.78
N ARG A 143 -0.33 -16.44 13.02
CA ARG A 143 0.24 -17.01 14.25
C ARG A 143 -0.09 -16.18 15.50
N LEU A 144 -0.15 -14.86 15.39
CA LEU A 144 -0.55 -13.93 16.46
C LEU A 144 -2.08 -13.84 16.63
N ASN A 145 -2.86 -14.43 15.72
CA ASN A 145 -4.31 -14.23 15.60
C ASN A 145 -4.70 -12.74 15.57
N SER A 146 -3.91 -11.92 14.88
CA SER A 146 -4.11 -10.47 14.76
C SER A 146 -4.86 -10.12 13.48
N LYS A 147 -6.09 -9.61 13.62
CA LYS A 147 -6.90 -9.15 12.47
C LYS A 147 -6.22 -7.97 11.77
N ALA A 148 -5.74 -6.96 12.54
CA ALA A 148 -5.07 -5.79 11.98
C ALA A 148 -3.82 -6.14 11.17
N MET A 149 -2.96 -7.04 11.66
CA MET A 149 -1.78 -7.47 10.90
C MET A 149 -2.17 -8.22 9.61
N ARG A 150 -3.29 -8.95 9.61
CA ARG A 150 -3.77 -9.64 8.41
C ARG A 150 -4.37 -8.66 7.40
N ALA A 151 -5.12 -7.66 7.86
CA ALA A 151 -5.65 -6.59 7.02
C ALA A 151 -4.51 -5.80 6.36
N ASP A 152 -3.53 -5.38 7.14
CA ASP A 152 -2.32 -4.71 6.64
C ASP A 152 -1.53 -5.58 5.63
N ALA A 153 -1.43 -6.88 5.87
CA ALA A 153 -0.83 -7.81 4.90
C ALA A 153 -1.61 -7.91 3.59
N THR A 154 -2.94 -7.80 3.65
CA THR A 154 -3.80 -7.78 2.45
C THR A 154 -3.58 -6.48 1.67
N GLN A 155 -3.51 -5.35 2.35
CA GLN A 155 -3.20 -4.05 1.76
C GLN A 155 -1.83 -4.09 1.04
N THR A 156 -0.77 -4.61 1.69
CA THR A 156 0.53 -4.83 1.03
C THR A 156 0.43 -5.75 -0.19
N ALA A 157 -0.50 -6.71 -0.21
CA ALA A 157 -0.73 -7.55 -1.39
C ALA A 157 -1.34 -6.75 -2.55
N PHE A 158 -2.22 -5.78 -2.29
CA PHE A 158 -2.77 -4.90 -3.33
C PHE A 158 -1.69 -4.07 -4.02
N CYS A 159 -0.69 -3.58 -3.30
CA CYS A 159 0.44 -2.87 -3.90
C CYS A 159 1.17 -3.71 -4.95
N THR A 160 1.14 -5.06 -4.85
CA THR A 160 1.67 -5.94 -5.91
C THR A 160 0.90 -5.77 -7.22
N TYR A 161 -0.43 -5.71 -7.16
CA TYR A 161 -1.27 -5.51 -8.35
C TYR A 161 -1.09 -4.11 -8.92
N LEU A 162 -1.01 -3.08 -8.07
CA LEU A 162 -0.75 -1.72 -8.50
C LEU A 162 0.63 -1.59 -9.15
N SER A 163 1.66 -2.24 -8.60
CA SER A 163 3.00 -2.29 -9.21
C SER A 163 2.98 -2.96 -10.59
N ALA A 164 2.20 -4.02 -10.78
CA ALA A 164 2.07 -4.70 -12.06
C ALA A 164 1.38 -3.81 -13.11
N ILE A 165 0.29 -3.12 -12.72
CA ILE A 165 -0.44 -2.18 -13.60
C ILE A 165 0.46 -1.00 -13.97
N LEU A 166 1.15 -0.42 -12.98
CA LEU A 166 2.12 0.67 -13.18
C LEU A 166 3.22 0.26 -14.17
N LEU A 167 3.84 -0.91 -13.94
CA LEU A 167 4.89 -1.43 -14.80
C LEU A 167 4.39 -1.60 -16.24
N PHE A 168 3.18 -2.14 -16.41
CA PHE A 168 2.58 -2.29 -17.74
C PHE A 168 2.34 -0.93 -18.41
N GLY A 169 1.76 0.04 -17.72
CA GLY A 169 1.51 1.39 -18.23
C GLY A 169 2.79 2.11 -18.66
N LEU A 170 3.81 2.11 -17.79
CA LEU A 170 5.11 2.73 -18.10
C LEU A 170 5.85 2.01 -19.23
N ALA A 171 5.81 0.68 -19.27
CA ALA A 171 6.44 -0.11 -20.32
C ALA A 171 5.73 0.10 -21.66
N ALA A 172 4.41 0.16 -21.71
CA ALA A 172 3.64 0.44 -22.90
C ALA A 172 3.92 1.84 -23.45
N ASN A 173 4.00 2.84 -22.57
CA ASN A 173 4.40 4.19 -22.96
C ASN A 173 5.85 4.19 -23.51
N TRP A 174 6.78 3.47 -22.88
CA TRP A 174 8.17 3.47 -23.31
C TRP A 174 8.43 2.70 -24.60
N LEU A 175 7.84 1.49 -24.73
CA LEU A 175 8.09 0.59 -25.86
C LEU A 175 7.22 0.90 -27.08
N LEU A 176 5.93 1.17 -26.83
CA LEU A 176 4.91 1.32 -27.88
C LEU A 176 4.58 2.79 -28.20
N HIS A 177 5.12 3.74 -27.42
CA HIS A 177 4.81 5.18 -27.55
C HIS A 177 3.29 5.47 -27.43
N TRP A 178 2.58 4.69 -26.62
CA TRP A 178 1.16 4.88 -26.38
C TRP A 178 0.97 5.98 -25.34
N TRP A 179 0.70 7.18 -25.80
CA TRP A 179 0.53 8.37 -24.97
C TRP A 179 -0.55 8.20 -23.88
N TRP A 180 -1.63 7.46 -24.21
CA TRP A 180 -2.74 7.19 -23.31
C TRP A 180 -2.48 6.05 -22.30
N ALA A 181 -1.40 5.31 -22.45
CA ALA A 181 -1.16 4.09 -21.67
C ALA A 181 -1.01 4.36 -20.16
N ASP A 182 -0.39 5.47 -19.79
CA ASP A 182 -0.22 5.88 -18.40
C ASP A 182 -1.56 6.21 -17.75
N SER A 183 -2.38 7.04 -18.41
CA SER A 183 -3.73 7.39 -17.93
C SER A 183 -4.65 6.18 -17.86
N ALA A 184 -4.56 5.26 -18.84
CA ALA A 184 -5.33 4.02 -18.81
C ALA A 184 -4.88 3.09 -17.67
N ALA A 185 -3.57 2.99 -17.41
CA ALA A 185 -3.04 2.25 -16.27
C ALA A 185 -3.51 2.86 -14.95
N ALA A 186 -3.45 4.20 -14.81
CA ALA A 186 -3.98 4.88 -13.64
C ALA A 186 -5.48 4.60 -13.44
N LEU A 187 -6.31 4.69 -14.47
CA LEU A 187 -7.73 4.35 -14.40
C LEU A 187 -7.97 2.87 -14.04
N ALA A 188 -7.10 1.96 -14.49
CA ALA A 188 -7.19 0.55 -14.11
C ALA A 188 -6.88 0.30 -12.61
N MET A 189 -6.16 1.22 -11.95
CA MET A 189 -5.95 1.18 -10.50
C MET A 189 -7.19 1.59 -9.69
N VAL A 190 -8.07 2.45 -10.27
CA VAL A 190 -9.24 3.02 -9.55
C VAL A 190 -10.13 1.97 -8.90
N PRO A 191 -10.58 0.89 -9.58
CA PRO A 191 -11.44 -0.11 -8.95
C PRO A 191 -10.74 -0.83 -7.78
N LEU A 192 -9.43 -1.02 -7.82
CA LEU A 192 -8.67 -1.63 -6.74
C LEU A 192 -8.59 -0.68 -5.55
N VAL A 193 -8.20 0.57 -5.77
CA VAL A 193 -8.07 1.62 -4.75
C VAL A 193 -9.42 1.93 -4.10
N ALA A 194 -10.49 2.07 -4.91
CA ALA A 194 -11.83 2.34 -4.41
C ALA A 194 -12.39 1.17 -3.59
N ARG A 195 -12.14 -0.06 -4.04
CA ARG A 195 -12.54 -1.27 -3.31
C ARG A 195 -11.88 -1.32 -1.94
N GLU A 196 -10.58 -1.06 -1.84
CA GLU A 196 -9.83 -1.06 -0.58
C GLU A 196 -10.38 0.01 0.38
N GLY A 197 -10.64 1.22 -0.13
CA GLY A 197 -11.28 2.28 0.67
C GLY A 197 -12.66 1.87 1.22
N ILE A 198 -13.48 1.19 0.42
CA ILE A 198 -14.80 0.70 0.84
C ILE A 198 -14.68 -0.46 1.84
N GLU A 199 -13.76 -1.40 1.64
CA GLU A 199 -13.53 -2.52 2.56
C GLU A 199 -13.08 -2.01 3.92
N CYS A 200 -12.18 -1.02 3.98
CA CYS A 200 -11.79 -0.35 5.24
C CYS A 200 -12.97 0.30 5.97
N ILE A 201 -13.98 0.84 5.26
CA ILE A 201 -15.21 1.36 5.87
C ILE A 201 -16.07 0.23 6.41
N ARG A 202 -16.20 -0.87 5.67
CA ARG A 202 -17.04 -2.03 6.06
C ARG A 202 -16.48 -2.78 7.26
N GLU A 203 -15.17 -2.91 7.38
CA GLU A 203 -14.55 -3.55 8.56
C GLU A 203 -14.89 -2.84 9.87
N LYS A 204 -15.27 -1.54 9.83
CA LYS A 204 -15.84 -0.81 10.98
C LYS A 204 -17.27 -1.20 11.31
N ALA A 205 -18.03 -1.66 10.34
CA ALA A 205 -19.44 -2.04 10.55
C ALA A 205 -19.58 -3.47 11.08
N CYS A 206 -18.48 -4.22 11.17
CA CYS A 206 -18.45 -5.62 11.64
C CYS A 206 -17.94 -5.79 13.08
N CYS A 207 -17.90 -4.70 13.88
CA CYS A 207 -17.59 -4.76 15.34
C CYS A 207 -18.80 -4.43 16.16
#